data_106a459de87249f4761374f0b282d90f
#
_entry.id   106a459de87249f4761374f0b282d90f
#
_cell.length_a   1.000
_cell.length_b   1.000
_cell.length_c   1.000
_cell.angle_alpha   90.00
_cell.angle_beta   90.00
_cell.angle_gamma   90.00
#
_symmetry.space_group_name_H-M   'P 1'
#
loop_
_entity.id
_entity.type
_entity.pdbx_description
1 polymer ?
#
loop_
_entity_poly.entity_id
_entity_poly.type
_entity_poly.pdbx_seq_one_letter_code
_entity_poly.pdbx_strand_id
1 'polypeptide(L)'
;MGGTYYPKEEKHGLPAFKTILQKVHEAYVDQRIKIIEQKNLITKNLELKKTNVIGQELEPILENILNNLDEKNGGYKGAPKFPSFYVFETLIYFYNKTKDPKYLKPVELILKKLCSKGIYDHVEGGISRYTVDENWIIPHFEKMLYDNIQFILLLAKFLKIQPDDYFLKKIKQTTNFLKTNFLSEDTNLLGSAFDADSEGEEGKYYVYNYEELKNIKDIENFFDIRPEGNWEGKIILDELKEPSEEIIKQLLKIRAKRKKPFFDKKNQLDLNCLWVSSLISLNSIIPDGDYLKTAESFYEKIEKKFCVRNIFHSYSENISFIDDYAYLIQCLL
;
A
#
# COMPACT_ATOMS: atom_id res chain seq x y z
N MET A 1 3.47 27.33 -7.42
CA MET A 1 4.46 26.26 -7.58
C MET A 1 4.43 25.42 -6.32
N GLY A 2 4.39 24.12 -6.42
CA GLY A 2 4.38 23.19 -5.29
C GLY A 2 5.18 21.94 -5.65
N GLY A 3 5.69 21.24 -4.67
CA GLY A 3 6.40 19.97 -4.84
C GLY A 3 6.68 19.34 -3.48
N THR A 4 6.87 18.06 -3.48
CA THR A 4 7.11 17.26 -2.26
C THR A 4 8.58 17.10 -1.93
N TYR A 5 9.46 17.30 -2.91
CA TYR A 5 10.90 17.16 -2.76
C TYR A 5 11.65 18.24 -3.53
N TYR A 6 12.63 18.84 -2.88
CA TYR A 6 13.56 19.79 -3.47
C TYR A 6 14.96 19.48 -2.95
N PRO A 7 15.92 19.10 -3.81
CA PRO A 7 17.27 18.79 -3.37
C PRO A 7 17.99 20.05 -2.86
N LYS A 8 18.93 19.88 -1.94
CA LYS A 8 19.77 20.97 -1.42
C LYS A 8 20.68 21.56 -2.52
N GLU A 9 21.19 20.69 -3.38
CA GLU A 9 22.00 21.00 -4.56
C GLU A 9 21.35 20.38 -5.80
N GLU A 10 21.68 20.87 -7.00
CA GLU A 10 21.11 20.30 -8.24
C GLU A 10 21.41 18.81 -8.34
N LYS A 11 20.38 17.99 -8.45
CA LYS A 11 20.46 16.53 -8.48
C LYS A 11 19.32 15.93 -9.32
N HIS A 12 19.67 14.91 -10.11
CA HIS A 12 18.69 14.18 -10.96
C HIS A 12 17.85 15.10 -11.88
N GLY A 13 18.45 16.16 -12.40
CA GLY A 13 17.75 17.14 -13.26
C GLY A 13 16.81 18.09 -12.51
N LEU A 14 16.75 18.01 -11.18
CA LEU A 14 15.96 18.91 -10.34
C LEU A 14 16.84 20.08 -9.86
N PRO A 15 16.35 21.34 -9.93
CA PRO A 15 17.07 22.49 -9.43
C PRO A 15 17.17 22.49 -7.92
N ALA A 16 18.24 23.08 -7.39
CA ALA A 16 18.42 23.24 -5.95
C ALA A 16 17.31 24.08 -5.32
N PHE A 17 16.90 23.77 -4.09
CA PHE A 17 15.86 24.49 -3.36
C PHE A 17 16.12 26.01 -3.30
N LYS A 18 17.38 26.41 -3.07
CA LYS A 18 17.79 27.82 -3.07
C LYS A 18 17.48 28.51 -4.41
N THR A 19 17.77 27.84 -5.53
CA THR A 19 17.51 28.35 -6.88
C THR A 19 16.00 28.55 -7.11
N ILE A 20 15.18 27.60 -6.63
CA ILE A 20 13.72 27.70 -6.73
C ILE A 20 13.21 28.87 -5.92
N LEU A 21 13.67 29.07 -4.67
CA LEU A 21 13.27 30.22 -3.85
C LEU A 21 13.62 31.55 -4.50
N GLN A 22 14.82 31.68 -5.09
CA GLN A 22 15.23 32.90 -5.81
C GLN A 22 14.30 33.18 -7.00
N LYS A 23 14.05 32.16 -7.85
CA LYS A 23 13.16 32.31 -9.01
C LYS A 23 11.71 32.65 -8.61
N VAL A 24 11.22 32.10 -7.52
CA VAL A 24 9.87 32.42 -6.99
C VAL A 24 9.83 33.87 -6.49
N HIS A 25 10.88 34.31 -5.79
CA HIS A 25 10.99 35.68 -5.33
C HIS A 25 11.05 36.68 -6.50
N GLU A 26 11.92 36.44 -7.48
CA GLU A 26 12.03 37.28 -8.70
C GLU A 26 10.68 37.35 -9.44
N ALA A 27 10.05 36.18 -9.66
CA ALA A 27 8.73 36.16 -10.30
C ALA A 27 7.66 36.91 -9.50
N TYR A 28 7.71 36.87 -8.17
CA TYR A 28 6.78 37.57 -7.30
C TYR A 28 6.97 39.10 -7.35
N VAL A 29 8.21 39.58 -7.46
CA VAL A 29 8.55 40.99 -7.54
C VAL A 29 8.28 41.54 -8.96
N ASP A 30 8.82 40.86 -9.98
CA ASP A 30 8.86 41.38 -11.34
C ASP A 30 7.62 41.05 -12.19
N GLN A 31 6.88 39.98 -11.84
CA GLN A 31 5.75 39.48 -12.61
C GLN A 31 4.45 39.38 -11.81
N ARG A 32 4.28 40.25 -10.81
CA ARG A 32 3.15 40.21 -9.89
C ARG A 32 1.78 40.22 -10.58
N ILE A 33 1.63 41.00 -11.64
CA ILE A 33 0.38 41.08 -12.41
C ILE A 33 0.03 39.75 -13.03
N LYS A 34 1.00 39.09 -13.69
CA LYS A 34 0.80 37.77 -14.29
C LYS A 34 0.45 36.72 -13.24
N ILE A 35 1.07 36.77 -12.06
CA ILE A 35 0.75 35.83 -10.95
C ILE A 35 -0.68 36.03 -10.48
N ILE A 36 -1.16 37.28 -10.37
CA ILE A 36 -2.55 37.58 -10.00
C ILE A 36 -3.53 37.09 -11.07
N GLU A 37 -3.23 37.28 -12.34
CA GLU A 37 -4.04 36.75 -13.45
C GLU A 37 -4.14 35.23 -13.42
N GLN A 38 -3.00 34.54 -13.26
CA GLN A 38 -2.97 33.10 -13.12
C GLN A 38 -3.73 32.59 -11.87
N LYS A 39 -3.54 33.25 -10.73
CA LYS A 39 -4.31 32.97 -9.51
C LYS A 39 -5.82 33.07 -9.79
N ASN A 40 -6.29 34.14 -10.44
CA ASN A 40 -7.70 34.33 -10.72
C ASN A 40 -8.25 33.25 -11.67
N LEU A 41 -7.45 32.86 -12.67
CA LEU A 41 -7.81 31.76 -13.58
C LEU A 41 -7.93 30.43 -12.84
N ILE A 42 -6.96 30.12 -11.99
CA ILE A 42 -6.97 28.89 -11.17
C ILE A 42 -8.17 28.92 -10.22
N THR A 43 -8.40 30.04 -9.51
CA THR A 43 -9.54 30.16 -8.59
C THR A 43 -10.87 29.96 -9.31
N LYS A 44 -11.03 30.55 -10.49
CA LYS A 44 -12.24 30.37 -11.32
C LYS A 44 -12.44 28.91 -11.76
N ASN A 45 -11.34 28.19 -12.05
CA ASN A 45 -11.41 26.78 -12.42
C ASN A 45 -11.66 25.86 -11.22
N LEU A 46 -11.31 26.32 -10.00
CA LEU A 46 -11.57 25.60 -8.74
C LEU A 46 -12.98 25.90 -8.19
N GLU A 47 -13.71 26.88 -8.72
CA GLU A 47 -15.11 27.08 -8.37
C GLU A 47 -15.88 25.82 -8.78
N LEU A 48 -16.31 25.06 -7.76
CA LEU A 48 -17.12 23.88 -7.94
C LEU A 48 -18.41 24.30 -8.64
N LYS A 49 -18.56 23.96 -9.91
CA LYS A 49 -19.87 24.01 -10.56
C LYS A 49 -20.77 23.08 -9.76
N LYS A 50 -21.76 23.63 -9.05
CA LYS A 50 -22.82 22.84 -8.44
C LYS A 50 -23.57 22.14 -9.57
N THR A 51 -23.09 20.98 -9.96
CA THR A 51 -23.85 20.08 -10.81
C THR A 51 -24.83 19.37 -9.88
N ASN A 52 -26.11 19.55 -10.10
CA ASN A 52 -27.13 18.69 -9.53
C ASN A 52 -26.94 17.30 -10.16
N VAL A 53 -26.06 16.51 -9.54
CA VAL A 53 -25.87 15.10 -9.94
C VAL A 53 -27.01 14.30 -9.32
N ILE A 54 -28.18 14.38 -9.95
CA ILE A 54 -29.30 13.50 -9.63
C ILE A 54 -29.23 12.33 -10.60
N GLY A 55 -28.93 11.13 -10.07
CA GLY A 55 -29.10 9.88 -10.78
C GLY A 55 -28.15 9.65 -11.96
N GLN A 56 -26.82 9.68 -11.74
CA GLN A 56 -25.93 9.12 -12.75
C GLN A 56 -26.06 7.58 -12.73
N GLU A 57 -26.28 7.01 -13.92
CA GLU A 57 -26.18 5.56 -14.12
C GLU A 57 -24.73 5.13 -13.79
N LEU A 58 -24.59 4.06 -13.00
CA LEU A 58 -23.28 3.57 -12.58
C LEU A 58 -22.60 2.75 -13.67
N GLU A 59 -23.35 2.19 -14.60
CA GLU A 59 -22.86 1.36 -15.69
C GLU A 59 -21.78 2.04 -16.53
N PRO A 60 -21.93 3.28 -17.03
CA PRO A 60 -20.88 3.95 -17.80
C PRO A 60 -19.59 4.18 -17.00
N ILE A 61 -19.70 4.40 -15.69
CA ILE A 61 -18.53 4.56 -14.80
C ILE A 61 -17.79 3.24 -14.66
N LEU A 62 -18.53 2.14 -14.47
CA LEU A 62 -17.97 0.79 -14.37
C LEU A 62 -17.31 0.35 -15.68
N GLU A 63 -17.94 0.61 -16.82
CA GLU A 63 -17.35 0.33 -18.13
C GLU A 63 -16.07 1.14 -18.34
N ASN A 64 -16.06 2.40 -17.97
CA ASN A 64 -14.83 3.21 -18.04
C ASN A 64 -13.72 2.64 -17.13
N ILE A 65 -14.04 2.19 -15.92
CA ILE A 65 -13.07 1.51 -15.04
C ILE A 65 -12.53 0.27 -15.77
N LEU A 66 -13.38 -0.65 -16.21
CA LEU A 66 -12.97 -1.89 -16.87
C LEU A 66 -12.10 -1.65 -18.11
N ASN A 67 -12.45 -0.68 -18.96
CA ASN A 67 -11.71 -0.34 -20.16
C ASN A 67 -10.30 0.21 -19.89
N ASN A 68 -10.06 0.79 -18.71
CA ASN A 68 -8.76 1.30 -18.28
C ASN A 68 -7.91 0.28 -17.50
N LEU A 69 -8.44 -0.91 -17.22
CA LEU A 69 -7.67 -1.97 -16.57
C LEU A 69 -6.71 -2.65 -17.58
N ASP A 70 -5.57 -3.08 -17.06
CA ASP A 70 -4.57 -3.86 -17.78
C ASP A 70 -4.95 -5.35 -17.74
N GLU A 71 -5.40 -5.87 -18.87
CA GLU A 71 -5.86 -7.26 -18.98
C GLU A 71 -4.72 -8.28 -18.88
N LYS A 72 -3.45 -7.85 -19.06
CA LYS A 72 -2.28 -8.73 -18.98
C LYS A 72 -1.64 -8.72 -17.62
N ASN A 73 -1.45 -7.55 -17.04
CA ASN A 73 -0.70 -7.38 -15.79
C ASN A 73 -1.61 -7.08 -14.60
N GLY A 74 -2.90 -6.80 -14.80
CA GLY A 74 -3.81 -6.36 -13.75
C GLY A 74 -3.55 -4.92 -13.31
N GLY A 75 -4.48 -4.32 -12.57
CA GLY A 75 -4.41 -2.91 -12.20
C GLY A 75 -4.74 -1.99 -13.35
N TYR A 76 -4.52 -0.69 -13.20
CA TYR A 76 -4.64 0.27 -14.29
C TYR A 76 -3.48 0.16 -15.26
N LYS A 77 -3.70 0.53 -16.52
CA LYS A 77 -2.67 0.61 -17.58
C LYS A 77 -1.63 1.68 -17.24
N GLY A 78 -0.37 1.45 -17.62
CA GLY A 78 0.74 2.40 -17.47
C GLY A 78 1.53 2.23 -16.16
N ALA A 79 2.48 3.15 -15.96
CA ALA A 79 3.35 3.23 -14.79
C ALA A 79 3.51 4.70 -14.36
N PRO A 80 3.72 4.99 -13.06
CA PRO A 80 3.78 4.06 -11.93
C PRO A 80 2.43 3.38 -11.66
N LYS A 81 2.46 2.19 -11.07
CA LYS A 81 1.29 1.33 -10.89
C LYS A 81 0.94 1.15 -9.41
N PHE A 82 -0.26 1.58 -9.03
CA PHE A 82 -0.79 1.47 -7.67
C PHE A 82 -1.82 0.34 -7.57
N PRO A 83 -1.88 -0.41 -6.45
CA PRO A 83 -2.85 -1.49 -6.26
C PRO A 83 -4.31 -1.07 -6.36
N SER A 84 -4.67 0.17 -5.94
CA SER A 84 -6.03 0.75 -6.04
C SER A 84 -7.13 -0.17 -5.50
N PHE A 85 -6.96 -0.71 -4.31
CA PHE A 85 -7.80 -1.77 -3.71
C PHE A 85 -9.30 -1.48 -3.75
N TYR A 86 -9.71 -0.24 -3.45
CA TYR A 86 -11.12 0.17 -3.43
C TYR A 86 -11.83 0.00 -4.79
N VAL A 87 -11.08 0.09 -5.90
CA VAL A 87 -11.63 -0.18 -7.25
C VAL A 87 -12.03 -1.65 -7.36
N PHE A 88 -11.13 -2.55 -6.95
CA PHE A 88 -11.37 -3.99 -7.01
C PHE A 88 -12.41 -4.46 -5.99
N GLU A 89 -12.51 -3.81 -4.83
CA GLU A 89 -13.61 -4.01 -3.89
C GLU A 89 -14.96 -3.62 -4.52
N THR A 90 -14.99 -2.52 -5.27
CA THR A 90 -16.19 -2.10 -6.01
C THR A 90 -16.58 -3.16 -7.06
N LEU A 91 -15.60 -3.71 -7.79
CA LEU A 91 -15.86 -4.80 -8.75
C LEU A 91 -16.40 -6.06 -8.06
N ILE A 92 -15.88 -6.45 -6.88
CA ILE A 92 -16.45 -7.55 -6.08
C ILE A 92 -17.90 -7.27 -5.70
N TYR A 93 -18.22 -6.04 -5.29
CA TYR A 93 -19.59 -5.66 -4.96
C TYR A 93 -20.53 -5.84 -6.16
N PHE A 94 -20.15 -5.41 -7.37
CA PHE A 94 -20.95 -5.58 -8.57
C PHE A 94 -21.03 -7.04 -9.02
N TYR A 95 -19.95 -7.81 -8.88
CA TYR A 95 -20.00 -9.25 -9.09
C TYR A 95 -21.03 -9.92 -8.17
N ASN A 96 -21.07 -9.56 -6.90
CA ASN A 96 -22.02 -10.14 -5.95
C ASN A 96 -23.47 -9.81 -6.31
N LYS A 97 -23.73 -8.63 -6.89
CA LYS A 97 -25.07 -8.22 -7.35
C LYS A 97 -25.49 -8.88 -8.67
N THR A 98 -24.59 -8.95 -9.63
CA THR A 98 -24.92 -9.34 -11.01
C THR A 98 -24.54 -10.76 -11.36
N LYS A 99 -23.56 -11.32 -10.64
CA LYS A 99 -22.86 -12.58 -10.95
C LYS A 99 -22.16 -12.59 -12.31
N ASP A 100 -21.96 -11.42 -12.92
CA ASP A 100 -21.25 -11.28 -14.18
C ASP A 100 -19.73 -11.44 -13.98
N PRO A 101 -19.08 -12.46 -14.60
CA PRO A 101 -17.64 -12.72 -14.46
C PRO A 101 -16.73 -11.58 -14.89
N LYS A 102 -17.23 -10.62 -15.70
CA LYS A 102 -16.43 -9.46 -16.14
C LYS A 102 -15.93 -8.62 -14.97
N TYR A 103 -16.62 -8.64 -13.82
CA TYR A 103 -16.22 -7.92 -12.62
C TYR A 103 -15.24 -8.72 -11.75
N LEU A 104 -15.32 -10.06 -11.74
CA LEU A 104 -14.44 -10.87 -10.87
C LEU A 104 -13.08 -11.18 -11.51
N LYS A 105 -13.03 -11.40 -12.83
CA LYS A 105 -11.78 -11.72 -13.54
C LYS A 105 -10.65 -10.69 -13.31
N PRO A 106 -10.87 -9.36 -13.38
CA PRO A 106 -9.84 -8.38 -13.10
C PRO A 106 -9.34 -8.44 -11.65
N VAL A 107 -10.23 -8.77 -10.70
CA VAL A 107 -9.86 -8.92 -9.27
C VAL A 107 -8.93 -10.12 -9.09
N GLU A 108 -9.27 -11.26 -9.67
CA GLU A 108 -8.43 -12.46 -9.62
C GLU A 108 -7.05 -12.20 -10.24
N LEU A 109 -7.00 -11.52 -11.39
CA LEU A 109 -5.76 -11.19 -12.07
C LEU A 109 -4.87 -10.30 -11.21
N ILE A 110 -5.39 -9.19 -10.67
CA ILE A 110 -4.57 -8.28 -9.86
C ILE A 110 -4.09 -8.98 -8.58
N LEU A 111 -4.91 -9.77 -7.90
CA LEU A 111 -4.51 -10.50 -6.71
C LEU A 111 -3.39 -11.50 -7.01
N LYS A 112 -3.46 -12.24 -8.12
CA LYS A 112 -2.37 -13.13 -8.56
C LYS A 112 -1.08 -12.37 -8.77
N LYS A 113 -1.14 -11.22 -9.43
CA LYS A 113 0.05 -10.36 -9.67
C LYS A 113 0.61 -9.79 -8.38
N LEU A 114 -0.22 -9.19 -7.54
CA LEU A 114 0.22 -8.63 -6.25
C LEU A 114 0.82 -9.69 -5.33
N CYS A 115 0.34 -10.93 -5.38
CA CYS A 115 0.85 -12.01 -4.53
C CYS A 115 2.15 -12.64 -5.03
N SER A 116 2.45 -12.57 -6.34
CA SER A 116 3.59 -13.29 -6.93
C SER A 116 4.73 -12.38 -7.40
N LYS A 117 4.47 -11.08 -7.62
CA LYS A 117 5.46 -10.16 -8.18
C LYS A 117 6.29 -9.45 -7.12
N GLY A 118 7.33 -8.73 -7.56
CA GLY A 118 8.27 -8.02 -6.69
C GLY A 118 7.66 -6.98 -5.75
N ILE A 119 6.44 -6.52 -5.99
CA ILE A 119 5.71 -5.65 -5.06
C ILE A 119 5.43 -6.33 -3.72
N TYR A 120 5.31 -7.67 -3.69
CA TYR A 120 5.13 -8.44 -2.48
C TYR A 120 6.46 -8.86 -1.89
N ASP A 121 6.64 -8.66 -0.60
CA ASP A 121 7.81 -9.19 0.10
C ASP A 121 7.63 -10.68 0.43
N HIS A 122 8.17 -11.54 -0.42
CA HIS A 122 8.07 -12.99 -0.28
C HIS A 122 8.76 -13.55 0.96
N VAL A 123 9.59 -12.76 1.64
CA VAL A 123 10.42 -13.20 2.77
C VAL A 123 9.74 -12.93 4.11
N GLU A 124 9.34 -11.68 4.37
CA GLU A 124 8.69 -11.30 5.63
C GLU A 124 7.19 -11.07 5.48
N GLY A 125 6.71 -10.89 4.27
CA GLY A 125 5.31 -10.56 3.98
C GLY A 125 5.04 -9.07 3.80
N GLY A 126 3.82 -8.79 3.40
CA GLY A 126 3.35 -7.45 3.11
C GLY A 126 3.71 -6.95 1.72
N ILE A 127 3.02 -5.91 1.28
CA ILE A 127 3.23 -5.28 -0.03
C ILE A 127 3.83 -3.89 0.12
N SER A 128 4.60 -3.49 -0.88
CA SER A 128 5.05 -2.12 -1.08
C SER A 128 3.93 -1.25 -1.65
N ARG A 129 4.08 0.08 -1.53
CA ARG A 129 3.03 1.05 -1.85
C ARG A 129 2.62 1.07 -3.33
N TYR A 130 3.60 1.02 -4.25
CA TYR A 130 3.40 1.02 -5.70
C TYR A 130 4.63 0.47 -6.41
N THR A 131 4.54 0.26 -7.73
CA THR A 131 5.68 -0.06 -8.57
C THR A 131 5.94 1.04 -9.60
N VAL A 132 7.21 1.21 -9.97
CA VAL A 132 7.63 2.17 -10.99
C VAL A 132 7.51 1.60 -12.40
N ASP A 133 7.24 0.29 -12.52
CA ASP A 133 7.04 -0.45 -13.77
C ASP A 133 5.60 -0.99 -13.91
N GLU A 134 5.25 -1.43 -15.13
CA GLU A 134 3.91 -1.94 -15.44
C GLU A 134 3.68 -3.40 -14.99
N ASN A 135 4.74 -4.14 -14.64
CA ASN A 135 4.69 -5.58 -14.41
C ASN A 135 4.66 -5.97 -12.93
N TRP A 136 4.60 -4.99 -12.02
CA TRP A 136 4.62 -5.15 -10.57
C TRP A 136 5.95 -5.70 -10.00
N ILE A 137 7.07 -5.50 -10.72
CA ILE A 137 8.38 -6.08 -10.35
C ILE A 137 9.21 -5.13 -9.50
N ILE A 138 9.30 -3.85 -9.90
CA ILE A 138 10.18 -2.86 -9.27
C ILE A 138 9.36 -1.96 -8.33
N PRO A 139 9.30 -2.25 -7.02
CA PRO A 139 8.51 -1.46 -6.10
C PRO A 139 9.25 -0.18 -5.68
N HIS A 140 8.51 0.86 -5.32
CA HIS A 140 8.96 1.81 -4.33
C HIS A 140 8.81 1.13 -2.97
N PHE A 141 9.93 0.85 -2.30
CA PHE A 141 10.00 -0.11 -1.20
C PHE A 141 9.33 0.34 0.12
N GLU A 142 8.70 1.51 0.14
CA GLU A 142 7.87 1.97 1.25
C GLU A 142 6.71 1.00 1.52
N LYS A 143 6.49 0.62 2.78
CA LYS A 143 5.34 -0.21 3.18
C LYS A 143 4.41 0.59 4.08
N MET A 144 3.21 0.87 3.58
CA MET A 144 2.18 1.59 4.33
C MET A 144 1.28 0.62 5.08
N LEU A 145 0.86 0.99 6.28
CA LEU A 145 -0.09 0.20 7.06
C LEU A 145 -1.41 0.01 6.31
N TYR A 146 -1.98 1.09 5.77
CA TYR A 146 -3.27 1.05 5.09
C TYR A 146 -3.27 0.18 3.83
N ASP A 147 -2.19 0.20 3.03
CA ASP A 147 -2.07 -0.65 1.83
C ASP A 147 -2.09 -2.13 2.20
N ASN A 148 -1.35 -2.49 3.24
CA ASN A 148 -1.27 -3.87 3.71
C ASN A 148 -2.59 -4.37 4.31
N ILE A 149 -3.32 -3.51 5.03
CA ILE A 149 -4.65 -3.85 5.54
C ILE A 149 -5.66 -3.99 4.40
N GLN A 150 -5.67 -3.07 3.44
CA GLN A 150 -6.56 -3.13 2.28
C GLN A 150 -6.27 -4.36 1.40
N PHE A 151 -5.00 -4.75 1.27
CA PHE A 151 -4.62 -5.98 0.59
C PHE A 151 -5.23 -7.22 1.28
N ILE A 152 -5.13 -7.31 2.61
CA ILE A 152 -5.77 -8.37 3.41
C ILE A 152 -7.29 -8.38 3.19
N LEU A 153 -7.93 -7.21 3.24
CA LEU A 153 -9.38 -7.07 3.07
C LEU A 153 -9.84 -7.51 1.68
N LEU A 154 -9.12 -7.11 0.62
CA LEU A 154 -9.46 -7.51 -0.75
C LEU A 154 -9.32 -9.03 -0.93
N LEU A 155 -8.22 -9.62 -0.43
CA LEU A 155 -8.04 -11.08 -0.44
C LEU A 155 -9.16 -11.78 0.34
N ALA A 156 -9.51 -11.30 1.53
CA ALA A 156 -10.58 -11.87 2.35
C ALA A 156 -11.94 -11.84 1.64
N LYS A 157 -12.27 -10.71 0.99
CA LYS A 157 -13.50 -10.58 0.19
C LYS A 157 -13.51 -11.53 -1.00
N PHE A 158 -12.38 -11.70 -1.68
CA PHE A 158 -12.25 -12.63 -2.81
C PHE A 158 -12.42 -14.09 -2.35
N LEU A 159 -11.77 -14.48 -1.25
CA LEU A 159 -11.83 -15.85 -0.71
C LEU A 159 -13.25 -16.27 -0.26
N LYS A 160 -14.13 -15.35 0.10
CA LYS A 160 -15.54 -15.64 0.35
C LYS A 160 -16.32 -16.06 -0.92
N ILE A 161 -15.78 -15.73 -2.10
CA ILE A 161 -16.39 -16.06 -3.39
C ILE A 161 -15.72 -17.33 -3.95
N GLN A 162 -14.39 -17.36 -3.92
CA GLN A 162 -13.56 -18.40 -4.51
C GLN A 162 -12.44 -18.75 -3.53
N PRO A 163 -12.56 -19.87 -2.79
CA PRO A 163 -11.51 -20.35 -1.91
C PRO A 163 -10.22 -20.66 -2.66
N ASP A 164 -9.08 -20.26 -2.10
CA ASP A 164 -7.74 -20.44 -2.66
C ASP A 164 -6.71 -20.49 -1.53
N ASP A 165 -6.00 -21.61 -1.39
CA ASP A 165 -5.04 -21.83 -0.31
C ASP A 165 -3.79 -20.94 -0.45
N TYR A 166 -3.39 -20.61 -1.68
CA TYR A 166 -2.27 -19.69 -1.92
C TYR A 166 -2.58 -18.29 -1.40
N PHE A 167 -3.75 -17.75 -1.72
CA PHE A 167 -4.18 -16.47 -1.20
C PHE A 167 -4.38 -16.49 0.32
N LEU A 168 -4.86 -17.60 0.87
CA LEU A 168 -4.99 -17.74 2.32
C LEU A 168 -3.62 -17.69 3.03
N LYS A 169 -2.58 -18.30 2.44
CA LYS A 169 -1.21 -18.20 2.97
C LYS A 169 -0.68 -16.78 2.91
N LYS A 170 -0.91 -16.04 1.81
CA LYS A 170 -0.50 -14.63 1.68
C LYS A 170 -1.21 -13.74 2.73
N ILE A 171 -2.49 -13.98 3.03
CA ILE A 171 -3.19 -13.31 4.15
C ILE A 171 -2.47 -13.59 5.47
N LYS A 172 -2.23 -14.87 5.80
CA LYS A 172 -1.57 -15.25 7.06
C LYS A 172 -0.19 -14.62 7.19
N GLN A 173 0.60 -14.64 6.12
CA GLN A 173 1.94 -14.06 6.08
C GLN A 173 1.89 -12.53 6.28
N THR A 174 1.02 -11.82 5.55
CA THR A 174 0.86 -10.37 5.67
C THR A 174 0.32 -9.97 7.05
N THR A 175 -0.65 -10.70 7.58
CA THR A 175 -1.21 -10.49 8.92
C THR A 175 -0.13 -10.66 10.00
N ASN A 176 0.69 -11.71 9.88
CA ASN A 176 1.82 -11.94 10.79
C ASN A 176 2.87 -10.83 10.68
N PHE A 177 3.19 -10.39 9.46
CA PHE A 177 4.09 -9.26 9.22
C PHE A 177 3.62 -7.99 9.92
N LEU A 178 2.33 -7.64 9.82
CA LEU A 178 1.76 -6.48 10.51
C LEU A 178 1.84 -6.64 12.04
N LYS A 179 1.46 -7.79 12.57
CA LYS A 179 1.51 -8.06 14.02
C LYS A 179 2.92 -8.01 14.60
N THR A 180 3.94 -8.38 13.84
CA THR A 180 5.33 -8.47 14.33
C THR A 180 6.15 -7.24 14.05
N ASN A 181 5.91 -6.54 12.93
CA ASN A 181 6.77 -5.44 12.49
C ASN A 181 6.12 -4.06 12.67
N PHE A 182 4.79 -3.95 12.55
CA PHE A 182 4.09 -2.66 12.70
C PHE A 182 3.65 -2.37 14.13
N LEU A 183 3.75 -3.32 15.06
CA LEU A 183 3.38 -3.08 16.46
C LEU A 183 4.38 -2.12 17.11
N SER A 184 3.89 -0.98 17.59
CA SER A 184 4.67 -0.04 18.40
C SER A 184 4.76 -0.57 19.83
N GLU A 185 5.97 -0.79 20.34
CA GLU A 185 6.21 -1.27 21.70
C GLU A 185 5.65 -0.32 22.78
N ASP A 186 5.69 1.00 22.49
CA ASP A 186 5.27 2.05 23.44
C ASP A 186 3.75 2.06 23.65
N THR A 187 2.98 1.70 22.64
CA THR A 187 1.53 1.87 22.60
C THR A 187 0.77 0.56 22.47
N ASN A 188 1.41 -0.48 21.98
CA ASN A 188 0.78 -1.73 21.55
C ASN A 188 -0.33 -1.53 20.48
N LEU A 189 -0.21 -0.46 19.69
CA LEU A 189 -1.00 -0.16 18.47
C LEU A 189 -0.10 -0.19 17.27
N LEU A 190 -0.67 -0.26 16.07
CA LEU A 190 0.11 -0.30 14.85
C LEU A 190 0.60 1.11 14.47
N GLY A 191 1.88 1.21 14.07
CA GLY A 191 2.46 2.41 13.48
C GLY A 191 2.07 2.56 12.02
N SER A 192 2.53 3.63 11.36
CA SER A 192 1.99 4.07 10.06
C SER A 192 2.71 3.48 8.85
N ALA A 193 4.05 3.39 8.88
CA ALA A 193 4.83 3.04 7.69
C ALA A 193 6.25 2.58 7.99
N PHE A 194 6.82 1.82 7.05
CA PHE A 194 8.26 1.66 6.90
C PHE A 194 8.75 2.49 5.71
N ASP A 195 9.89 3.17 5.88
CA ASP A 195 10.55 3.91 4.82
C ASP A 195 11.00 2.96 3.69
N ALA A 196 11.17 3.50 2.49
CA ALA A 196 11.77 2.79 1.36
C ALA A 196 13.26 2.57 1.55
N ASP A 197 13.93 3.50 2.26
CA ASP A 197 15.38 3.55 2.39
C ASP A 197 15.88 2.81 3.63
N SER A 198 17.00 2.14 3.48
CA SER A 198 17.81 1.68 4.57
C SER A 198 19.25 2.19 4.38
N GLU A 199 19.80 2.87 5.40
CA GLU A 199 21.14 3.47 5.35
C GLU A 199 21.33 4.44 4.16
N GLY A 200 20.26 5.15 3.75
CA GLY A 200 20.27 6.13 2.67
C GLY A 200 20.25 5.54 1.26
N GLU A 201 19.93 4.25 1.13
CA GLU A 201 19.82 3.53 -0.15
C GLU A 201 18.44 2.87 -0.24
N GLU A 202 17.67 3.20 -1.29
CA GLU A 202 16.35 2.61 -1.52
C GLU A 202 16.44 1.10 -1.76
N GLY A 203 15.55 0.35 -1.15
CA GLY A 203 15.43 -1.09 -1.35
C GLY A 203 16.54 -1.94 -0.73
N LYS A 204 17.60 -1.35 -0.16
CA LYS A 204 18.79 -2.06 0.37
C LYS A 204 18.47 -3.21 1.31
N TYR A 205 17.44 -3.06 2.14
CA TYR A 205 16.98 -4.10 3.06
C TYR A 205 16.35 -5.29 2.33
N TYR A 206 15.65 -5.05 1.22
CA TYR A 206 14.76 -6.01 0.55
C TYR A 206 15.43 -6.79 -0.58
N VAL A 207 16.32 -6.14 -1.36
CA VAL A 207 16.92 -6.71 -2.57
C VAL A 207 18.13 -7.61 -2.24
N TYR A 208 18.52 -8.45 -3.18
CA TYR A 208 19.63 -9.39 -3.01
C TYR A 208 20.66 -9.22 -4.13
N ASN A 209 21.91 -9.62 -3.87
CA ASN A 209 22.91 -9.83 -4.91
C ASN A 209 22.89 -11.30 -5.33
N TYR A 210 23.28 -11.59 -6.57
CA TYR A 210 23.36 -12.96 -7.08
C TYR A 210 24.25 -13.84 -6.21
N GLU A 211 25.39 -13.31 -5.73
CA GLU A 211 26.32 -14.02 -4.86
C GLU A 211 25.71 -14.47 -3.52
N GLU A 212 24.72 -13.77 -3.00
CA GLU A 212 24.02 -14.14 -1.77
C GLU A 212 23.05 -15.31 -2.01
N LEU A 213 22.54 -15.46 -3.24
CA LEU A 213 21.48 -16.41 -3.59
C LEU A 213 21.97 -17.68 -4.25
N LYS A 214 23.05 -17.63 -5.04
CA LYS A 214 23.54 -18.74 -5.89
C LYS A 214 23.83 -20.05 -5.13
N ASN A 215 24.07 -19.99 -3.82
CA ASN A 215 24.35 -21.16 -2.99
C ASN A 215 23.08 -21.72 -2.30
N ILE A 216 21.92 -21.07 -2.47
CA ILE A 216 20.66 -21.61 -1.97
C ILE A 216 20.17 -22.63 -3.00
N LYS A 217 20.13 -23.90 -2.57
CA LYS A 217 19.76 -25.00 -3.46
C LYS A 217 18.37 -24.79 -4.07
N ASP A 218 18.27 -24.95 -5.37
CA ASP A 218 17.03 -24.93 -6.17
C ASP A 218 16.25 -23.60 -6.11
N ILE A 219 16.87 -22.47 -5.69
CA ILE A 219 16.18 -21.17 -5.55
C ILE A 219 15.62 -20.66 -6.88
N GLU A 220 16.28 -20.95 -8.01
CA GLU A 220 15.87 -20.58 -9.35
C GLU A 220 14.58 -21.27 -9.81
N ASN A 221 14.16 -22.35 -9.15
CA ASN A 221 12.86 -22.97 -9.40
C ASN A 221 11.69 -22.19 -8.79
N PHE A 222 11.99 -21.26 -7.86
CA PHE A 222 10.99 -20.53 -7.09
C PHE A 222 10.97 -19.03 -7.40
N PHE A 223 12.12 -18.48 -7.77
CA PHE A 223 12.27 -17.06 -8.07
C PHE A 223 13.05 -16.83 -9.36
N ASP A 224 12.76 -15.75 -10.07
CA ASP A 224 13.52 -15.30 -11.24
C ASP A 224 14.88 -14.75 -10.79
N ILE A 225 15.88 -15.61 -10.76
CA ILE A 225 17.25 -15.30 -10.30
C ILE A 225 18.19 -15.23 -11.51
N ARG A 226 18.80 -14.06 -11.73
CA ARG A 226 19.73 -13.81 -12.82
C ARG A 226 21.03 -13.19 -12.31
N PRO A 227 22.19 -13.55 -12.88
CA PRO A 227 23.47 -12.95 -12.47
C PRO A 227 23.52 -11.43 -12.60
N GLU A 228 22.91 -10.87 -13.64
CA GLU A 228 22.80 -9.44 -13.90
C GLU A 228 21.77 -8.72 -13.04
N GLY A 229 20.91 -9.48 -12.32
CA GLY A 229 19.78 -8.94 -11.57
C GLY A 229 18.62 -8.50 -12.46
N ASN A 230 17.56 -7.98 -11.83
CA ASN A 230 16.39 -7.42 -12.51
C ASN A 230 16.16 -5.94 -12.18
N TRP A 231 17.00 -5.36 -11.31
CA TRP A 231 16.98 -3.94 -10.94
C TRP A 231 18.38 -3.47 -10.49
N GLU A 232 19.03 -2.61 -11.28
CA GLU A 232 20.34 -1.98 -10.97
C GLU A 232 21.44 -2.97 -10.50
N GLY A 233 21.49 -4.15 -11.13
CA GLY A 233 22.43 -5.21 -10.75
C GLY A 233 22.05 -5.98 -9.49
N LYS A 234 20.91 -5.70 -8.91
CA LYS A 234 20.32 -6.38 -7.75
C LYS A 234 19.14 -7.25 -8.19
N ILE A 235 18.72 -8.14 -7.30
CA ILE A 235 17.60 -9.05 -7.51
C ILE A 235 16.47 -8.68 -6.55
N ILE A 236 15.36 -8.26 -7.12
CA ILE A 236 14.05 -8.22 -6.48
C ILE A 236 13.42 -9.60 -6.70
N LEU A 237 12.97 -10.25 -5.64
CA LEU A 237 12.37 -11.58 -5.74
C LEU A 237 11.05 -11.52 -6.49
N ASP A 238 10.99 -12.15 -7.67
CA ASP A 238 9.78 -12.35 -8.48
C ASP A 238 9.44 -13.85 -8.44
N GLU A 239 8.29 -14.18 -7.85
CA GLU A 239 7.89 -15.55 -7.57
C GLU A 239 7.43 -16.26 -8.85
N LEU A 240 8.12 -17.34 -9.21
CA LEU A 240 7.73 -18.26 -10.30
C LEU A 240 6.85 -19.40 -9.77
N LYS A 241 7.13 -19.83 -8.55
CA LYS A 241 6.44 -20.87 -7.81
C LYS A 241 6.53 -20.57 -6.31
N GLU A 242 5.52 -20.96 -5.56
CA GLU A 242 5.52 -20.81 -4.10
C GLU A 242 6.77 -21.45 -3.46
N PRO A 243 7.60 -20.64 -2.75
CA PRO A 243 8.84 -21.14 -2.16
C PRO A 243 8.59 -22.04 -0.96
N SER A 244 9.51 -22.98 -0.73
CA SER A 244 9.48 -23.80 0.47
C SER A 244 9.86 -22.99 1.72
N GLU A 245 9.41 -23.43 2.89
CA GLU A 245 9.80 -22.80 4.17
C GLU A 245 11.32 -22.77 4.38
N GLU A 246 12.05 -23.77 3.88
CA GLU A 246 13.51 -23.84 4.01
C GLU A 246 14.18 -22.71 3.22
N ILE A 247 13.72 -22.43 2.00
CA ILE A 247 14.22 -21.30 1.19
C ILE A 247 13.93 -19.99 1.90
N ILE A 248 12.71 -19.78 2.40
CA ILE A 248 12.36 -18.56 3.14
C ILE A 248 13.22 -18.39 4.39
N LYS A 249 13.50 -19.47 5.15
CA LYS A 249 14.40 -19.42 6.31
C LYS A 249 15.82 -19.00 5.93
N GLN A 250 16.35 -19.46 4.79
CA GLN A 250 17.68 -19.07 4.32
C GLN A 250 17.70 -17.59 3.89
N LEU A 251 16.69 -17.13 3.17
CA LEU A 251 16.53 -15.72 2.79
C LEU A 251 16.41 -14.80 4.02
N LEU A 252 15.64 -15.22 5.03
CA LEU A 252 15.53 -14.50 6.30
C LEU A 252 16.87 -14.40 7.02
N LYS A 253 17.69 -15.46 7.05
CA LYS A 253 19.05 -15.42 7.66
C LYS A 253 19.97 -14.42 6.97
N ILE A 254 19.85 -14.27 5.65
CA ILE A 254 20.62 -13.27 4.91
C ILE A 254 20.11 -11.87 5.28
N ARG A 255 18.80 -11.63 5.23
CA ARG A 255 18.16 -10.36 5.50
C ARG A 255 18.36 -9.88 6.95
N ALA A 256 18.38 -10.79 7.93
CA ALA A 256 18.57 -10.49 9.34
C ALA A 256 19.91 -9.79 9.66
N LYS A 257 20.89 -9.85 8.76
CA LYS A 257 22.17 -9.14 8.88
C LYS A 257 22.11 -7.68 8.48
N ARG A 258 20.99 -7.23 7.91
CA ARG A 258 20.79 -5.89 7.35
C ARG A 258 20.05 -5.01 8.33
N LYS A 259 20.33 -3.70 8.26
CA LYS A 259 19.57 -2.71 9.03
C LYS A 259 18.18 -2.53 8.44
N LYS A 260 17.15 -2.63 9.28
CA LYS A 260 15.77 -2.37 8.86
C LYS A 260 15.59 -0.91 8.44
N PRO A 261 14.68 -0.62 7.51
CA PRO A 261 14.24 0.74 7.20
C PRO A 261 13.71 1.46 8.43
N PHE A 262 13.65 2.79 8.36
CA PHE A 262 13.03 3.58 9.42
C PHE A 262 11.55 3.22 9.57
N PHE A 263 11.12 3.02 10.81
CA PHE A 263 9.74 2.73 11.16
C PHE A 263 9.08 3.98 11.75
N ASP A 264 8.07 4.51 11.06
CA ASP A 264 7.20 5.56 11.60
C ASP A 264 6.20 4.95 12.59
N LYS A 265 6.49 5.12 13.87
CA LYS A 265 5.71 4.61 15.00
C LYS A 265 4.41 5.38 15.26
N LYS A 266 4.10 6.40 14.47
CA LYS A 266 2.91 7.23 14.64
C LYS A 266 1.65 6.36 14.55
N ASN A 267 0.87 6.33 15.62
CA ASN A 267 -0.42 5.65 15.62
C ASN A 267 -1.51 6.63 15.16
N GLN A 268 -2.33 6.21 14.23
CA GLN A 268 -3.50 6.93 13.72
C GLN A 268 -4.76 6.14 14.03
N LEU A 269 -5.81 6.85 14.44
CA LEU A 269 -7.07 6.23 14.86
C LEU A 269 -7.73 5.47 13.72
N ASP A 270 -7.90 6.13 12.58
CA ASP A 270 -8.50 5.57 11.36
C ASP A 270 -7.82 4.27 10.92
N LEU A 271 -6.49 4.24 10.86
CA LEU A 271 -5.73 3.06 10.42
C LEU A 271 -5.82 1.91 11.43
N ASN A 272 -5.82 2.21 12.73
CA ASN A 272 -5.98 1.17 13.74
C ASN A 272 -7.42 0.63 13.80
N CYS A 273 -8.43 1.45 13.53
CA CYS A 273 -9.81 0.99 13.34
C CYS A 273 -9.96 0.12 12.09
N LEU A 274 -9.30 0.50 10.98
CA LEU A 274 -9.27 -0.30 9.76
C LEU A 274 -8.64 -1.68 10.01
N TRP A 275 -7.56 -1.73 10.84
CA TRP A 275 -6.97 -2.99 11.28
C TRP A 275 -7.96 -3.87 12.05
N VAL A 276 -8.69 -3.31 13.02
CA VAL A 276 -9.75 -4.03 13.75
C VAL A 276 -10.79 -4.60 12.78
N SER A 277 -11.29 -3.80 11.84
CA SER A 277 -12.23 -4.26 10.80
C SER A 277 -11.67 -5.41 9.97
N SER A 278 -10.36 -5.37 9.67
CA SER A 278 -9.71 -6.46 8.92
C SER A 278 -9.66 -7.77 9.72
N LEU A 279 -9.37 -7.71 11.01
CA LEU A 279 -9.37 -8.88 11.89
C LEU A 279 -10.77 -9.51 11.99
N ILE A 280 -11.81 -8.70 12.11
CA ILE A 280 -13.21 -9.18 12.10
C ILE A 280 -13.52 -9.87 10.77
N SER A 281 -13.10 -9.27 9.64
CA SER A 281 -13.26 -9.87 8.32
C SER A 281 -12.52 -11.22 8.21
N LEU A 282 -11.30 -11.31 8.74
CA LEU A 282 -10.51 -12.54 8.76
C LEU A 282 -11.15 -13.63 9.60
N ASN A 283 -11.75 -13.30 10.74
CA ASN A 283 -12.45 -14.27 11.58
C ASN A 283 -13.58 -14.99 10.81
N SER A 284 -14.18 -14.34 9.82
CA SER A 284 -15.24 -14.96 9.00
C SER A 284 -14.73 -15.99 7.99
N ILE A 285 -13.45 -16.01 7.67
CA ILE A 285 -12.82 -16.95 6.71
C ILE A 285 -11.85 -17.90 7.38
N ILE A 286 -11.34 -17.56 8.57
CA ILE A 286 -10.43 -18.36 9.39
C ILE A 286 -10.95 -18.35 10.84
N PRO A 287 -12.01 -19.10 11.17
CA PRO A 287 -12.68 -19.01 12.48
C PRO A 287 -11.77 -19.37 13.68
N ASP A 288 -10.81 -20.28 13.45
CA ASP A 288 -9.91 -20.79 14.52
C ASP A 288 -8.69 -19.87 14.76
N GLY A 289 -8.65 -18.68 14.14
CA GLY A 289 -7.45 -17.81 14.11
C GLY A 289 -7.30 -16.85 15.29
N ASP A 290 -8.11 -16.90 16.34
CA ASP A 290 -8.16 -15.93 17.46
C ASP A 290 -8.28 -14.45 17.01
N TYR A 291 -8.72 -14.22 15.77
CA TYR A 291 -8.78 -12.87 15.19
C TYR A 291 -9.77 -11.98 15.93
N LEU A 292 -10.92 -12.51 16.37
CA LEU A 292 -11.92 -11.73 17.11
C LEU A 292 -11.38 -11.27 18.46
N LYS A 293 -10.75 -12.14 19.24
CA LYS A 293 -10.12 -11.76 20.51
C LYS A 293 -9.01 -10.71 20.30
N THR A 294 -8.25 -10.85 19.20
CA THR A 294 -7.24 -9.86 18.84
C THR A 294 -7.89 -8.51 18.52
N ALA A 295 -8.99 -8.51 17.76
CA ALA A 295 -9.74 -7.31 17.41
C ALA A 295 -10.28 -6.59 18.65
N GLU A 296 -10.91 -7.32 19.58
CA GLU A 296 -11.41 -6.80 20.86
C GLU A 296 -10.27 -6.16 21.67
N SER A 297 -9.13 -6.86 21.80
CA SER A 297 -7.97 -6.31 22.53
C SER A 297 -7.39 -5.06 21.88
N PHE A 298 -7.39 -4.96 20.55
CA PHE A 298 -6.96 -3.74 19.87
C PHE A 298 -7.97 -2.61 20.05
N TYR A 299 -9.26 -2.90 19.96
CA TYR A 299 -10.31 -1.91 20.16
C TYR A 299 -10.26 -1.28 21.56
N GLU A 300 -10.09 -2.09 22.61
CA GLU A 300 -9.91 -1.57 23.99
C GLU A 300 -8.73 -0.59 24.10
N LYS A 301 -7.63 -0.84 23.37
CA LYS A 301 -6.47 0.08 23.37
C LYS A 301 -6.77 1.35 22.61
N ILE A 302 -7.49 1.24 21.47
CA ILE A 302 -7.95 2.39 20.68
C ILE A 302 -8.83 3.29 21.55
N GLU A 303 -9.85 2.72 22.20
CA GLU A 303 -10.77 3.44 23.06
C GLU A 303 -10.04 4.19 24.18
N LYS A 304 -9.13 3.52 24.89
CA LYS A 304 -8.35 4.12 25.98
C LYS A 304 -7.44 5.26 25.53
N LYS A 305 -6.98 5.26 24.28
CA LYS A 305 -6.01 6.25 23.79
C LYS A 305 -6.63 7.40 23.01
N PHE A 306 -7.61 7.10 22.17
CA PHE A 306 -8.15 8.05 21.21
C PHE A 306 -9.55 8.56 21.55
N CYS A 307 -10.29 7.91 22.47
CA CYS A 307 -11.71 8.19 22.72
C CYS A 307 -12.01 8.60 24.17
N VAL A 308 -11.07 9.21 24.90
CA VAL A 308 -11.23 9.48 26.33
C VAL A 308 -12.25 10.58 26.65
N ARG A 309 -12.24 11.69 25.93
CA ARG A 309 -13.20 12.81 26.05
C ARG A 309 -13.70 13.28 24.69
N ASN A 310 -12.80 13.27 23.72
CA ASN A 310 -13.03 13.57 22.31
C ASN A 310 -12.33 12.50 21.50
N ILE A 311 -12.60 12.46 20.20
CA ILE A 311 -11.92 11.58 19.27
C ILE A 311 -10.72 12.33 18.69
N PHE A 312 -9.53 11.71 18.67
CA PHE A 312 -8.29 12.29 18.17
C PHE A 312 -7.74 11.42 17.03
N HIS A 313 -7.21 12.08 15.99
CA HIS A 313 -6.57 11.41 14.86
C HIS A 313 -5.27 10.69 15.26
N SER A 314 -4.41 11.40 15.97
CA SER A 314 -3.21 10.82 16.56
C SER A 314 -3.13 11.23 18.02
N TYR A 315 -2.48 10.42 18.86
CA TYR A 315 -2.50 10.64 20.29
C TYR A 315 -1.75 11.93 20.73
N SER A 316 -1.03 12.59 19.85
CA SER A 316 -0.33 13.86 20.10
C SER A 316 -1.07 15.10 19.61
N GLU A 317 -2.19 14.97 18.90
CA GLU A 317 -2.91 16.05 18.24
C GLU A 317 -4.38 16.06 18.65
N ASN A 318 -4.89 17.22 19.08
CA ASN A 318 -6.30 17.41 19.43
C ASN A 318 -7.16 17.67 18.18
N ILE A 319 -6.91 16.98 17.08
CA ILE A 319 -7.58 17.14 15.80
C ILE A 319 -8.15 15.78 15.40
N SER A 320 -9.36 15.75 14.90
CA SER A 320 -9.98 14.59 14.28
C SER A 320 -10.44 14.93 12.86
N PHE A 321 -10.41 13.93 11.98
CA PHE A 321 -10.86 14.00 10.61
C PHE A 321 -12.12 13.14 10.41
N ILE A 322 -12.81 13.31 9.31
CA ILE A 322 -13.99 12.51 9.00
C ILE A 322 -13.68 11.02 8.87
N ASP A 323 -12.46 10.70 8.43
CA ASP A 323 -11.98 9.32 8.31
C ASP A 323 -11.90 8.61 9.66
N ASP A 324 -11.50 9.33 10.72
CA ASP A 324 -11.47 8.79 12.09
C ASP A 324 -12.85 8.32 12.55
N TYR A 325 -13.88 9.14 12.30
CA TYR A 325 -15.25 8.78 12.63
C TYR A 325 -15.78 7.65 11.75
N ALA A 326 -15.48 7.69 10.45
CA ALA A 326 -15.96 6.69 9.50
C ALA A 326 -15.40 5.30 9.83
N TYR A 327 -14.10 5.17 10.03
CA TYR A 327 -13.48 3.88 10.37
C TYR A 327 -13.77 3.43 11.80
N LEU A 328 -13.96 4.36 12.75
CA LEU A 328 -14.41 4.02 14.09
C LEU A 328 -15.82 3.41 14.06
N ILE A 329 -16.75 4.02 13.34
CA ILE A 329 -18.10 3.48 13.15
C ILE A 329 -18.03 2.12 12.45
N GLN A 330 -17.22 2.00 11.40
CA GLN A 330 -17.07 0.75 10.65
C GLN A 330 -16.58 -0.41 11.52
N CYS A 331 -15.66 -0.16 12.44
CA CYS A 331 -15.14 -1.24 13.29
C CYS A 331 -16.08 -1.62 14.45
N LEU A 332 -17.10 -0.78 14.74
CA LEU A 332 -18.14 -1.04 15.74
C LEU A 332 -19.36 -1.79 15.19
N LEU A 333 -19.59 -1.73 13.87
CA LEU A 333 -20.67 -2.42 13.17
C LEU A 333 -20.30 -3.86 12.78
#